data_cc75678fdb99266e3ebb5bfdd9df5ecf
#
_entry.id   cc75678fdb99266e3ebb5bfdd9df5ecf
#
_cell.length_a   1.000
_cell.length_b   1.000
_cell.length_c   1.000
_cell.angle_alpha   90.00
_cell.angle_beta   90.00
_cell.angle_gamma   90.00
#
_symmetry.space_group_name_H-M   'P 1'
#
loop_
_entity.id
_entity.type
_entity.pdbx_description
1 polymer ?
#
loop_
_entity_poly.entity_id
_entity_poly.type
_entity_poly.pdbx_seq_one_letter_code
_entity_poly.pdbx_strand_id
1 'polypeptide(L)'
;MMEKRMLKKVSTVTAAGIMMTAMLGMQVSAAESSDSETEVKKTPMITKQITKESNIYAPKTTFKFTVAPGTAVPAGENQEAIYAGPAKGVTLDEDVIASVPADSDIGNEKITVGTTKLNVNESVFTKGEDAKPGIFRYVVSEVAADKDGNAYEGVAYTTEQKYFDVYVTSDDDGNLEVSSYLFADKNNPESKGGGVFTNDYSSQHNTLKDLTVKKEVTGNQGNRNKDFKFTIKVDGAAGEQYYVTFSDGKAPTTLVSGEAKTITLKDNETAKIFGLSETDEYTVTEASYADDGYTTTIDNVKTSTTAGTIATGAGTTADNGDKNITVVNDKTTNSPTGIFLHIAPYIALIGAAIASSLLFFRRKRVKDMDID
;
A
#
# COMPACT_ATOMS: atom_id res chain seq x y z
N MET A 1 46.26 62.30 42.92
CA MET A 1 45.71 62.15 41.58
C MET A 1 45.60 60.66 41.28
N MET A 2 44.46 60.04 41.53
CA MET A 2 44.24 58.60 41.34
C MET A 2 43.13 58.46 40.30
N GLU A 3 43.53 57.97 39.14
CA GLU A 3 42.58 57.60 38.07
C GLU A 3 41.81 56.35 38.48
N LYS A 4 40.50 56.49 38.52
CA LYS A 4 39.57 55.35 38.61
C LYS A 4 39.40 54.75 37.22
N ARG A 5 40.02 53.60 36.97
CA ARG A 5 39.67 52.74 35.84
C ARG A 5 38.37 52.06 36.15
N MET A 6 37.30 52.41 35.37
CA MET A 6 36.08 51.60 35.31
C MET A 6 36.36 50.33 34.55
N LEU A 7 36.25 49.20 35.25
CA LEU A 7 36.15 47.90 34.58
C LEU A 7 34.76 47.77 33.95
N LYS A 8 34.68 47.86 32.63
CA LYS A 8 33.52 47.36 31.90
C LYS A 8 33.48 45.84 32.09
N LYS A 9 32.42 45.36 32.73
CA LYS A 9 32.11 43.90 32.72
C LYS A 9 31.65 43.56 31.31
N VAL A 10 32.51 42.95 30.55
CA VAL A 10 32.14 42.24 29.32
C VAL A 10 31.44 40.97 29.76
N SER A 11 30.12 40.97 29.56
CA SER A 11 29.30 39.75 29.70
C SER A 11 29.55 38.89 28.45
N THR A 12 30.52 37.98 28.53
CA THR A 12 30.76 37.01 27.48
C THR A 12 29.62 36.00 27.57
N VAL A 13 28.62 36.18 26.71
CA VAL A 13 27.65 35.12 26.46
C VAL A 13 28.41 34.01 25.72
N THR A 14 28.81 33.00 26.47
CA THR A 14 29.39 31.80 25.90
C THR A 14 28.26 31.10 25.15
N ALA A 15 28.20 31.31 23.83
CA ALA A 15 27.37 30.49 22.96
C ALA A 15 27.89 29.06 23.12
N ALA A 16 27.19 28.27 23.94
CA ALA A 16 27.42 26.83 24.00
C ALA A 16 27.09 26.30 22.62
N GLY A 17 28.13 26.12 21.82
CA GLY A 17 28.06 25.45 20.53
C GLY A 17 27.55 24.02 20.74
N ILE A 18 26.25 23.83 20.55
CA ILE A 18 25.69 22.50 20.45
C ILE A 18 26.06 21.99 19.06
N MET A 19 27.11 21.18 18.99
CA MET A 19 27.42 20.38 17.82
C MET A 19 26.25 19.48 17.53
N MET A 20 25.43 19.85 16.55
CA MET A 20 24.45 18.97 15.95
C MET A 20 25.15 17.98 15.05
N THR A 21 25.42 16.78 15.56
CA THR A 21 25.69 15.62 14.71
C THR A 21 24.36 15.08 14.20
N ALA A 22 23.88 15.61 13.09
CA ALA A 22 22.82 14.96 12.34
C ALA A 22 23.41 13.73 11.64
N MET A 23 23.21 12.54 12.20
CA MET A 23 23.40 11.30 11.48
C MET A 23 22.31 11.14 10.43
N LEU A 24 22.56 11.66 9.24
CA LEU A 24 21.94 11.16 8.01
C LEU A 24 23.08 10.46 7.26
N GLY A 25 22.95 9.14 7.10
CA GLY A 25 23.86 8.35 6.30
C GLY A 25 23.86 8.81 4.85
N MET A 26 24.85 9.64 4.51
CA MET A 26 25.37 9.80 3.16
C MET A 26 26.88 9.94 3.29
N GLN A 27 27.60 9.00 2.71
CA GLN A 27 29.05 9.09 2.56
C GLN A 27 29.36 10.34 1.75
N VAL A 28 30.07 11.28 2.37
CA VAL A 28 30.76 12.34 1.66
C VAL A 28 32.25 12.12 1.87
N SER A 29 32.94 11.90 0.78
CA SER A 29 34.40 11.84 0.69
C SER A 29 34.98 13.15 1.20
N ALA A 30 35.91 13.08 2.14
CA ALA A 30 36.62 14.23 2.64
C ALA A 30 37.61 14.73 1.59
N ALA A 31 37.50 16.00 1.22
CA ALA A 31 38.58 16.78 0.66
C ALA A 31 38.76 18.00 1.56
N GLU A 32 39.90 18.09 2.22
CA GLU A 32 40.30 19.28 3.00
C GLU A 32 40.48 20.47 2.07
N SER A 33 39.73 21.54 2.32
CA SER A 33 40.15 22.89 1.95
C SER A 33 39.64 23.89 2.98
N SER A 34 40.56 24.60 3.58
CA SER A 34 40.37 25.72 4.48
C SER A 34 39.82 26.92 3.71
N ASP A 35 38.55 27.19 3.87
CA ASP A 35 37.99 28.51 3.68
C ASP A 35 36.77 28.67 4.60
N SER A 36 36.59 29.86 5.16
CA SER A 36 35.50 30.18 6.11
C SER A 36 34.15 29.82 5.52
N GLU A 37 33.67 28.62 5.86
CA GLU A 37 32.31 28.18 5.45
C GLU A 37 31.29 29.04 6.21
N THR A 38 30.66 29.94 5.46
CA THR A 38 29.36 30.49 5.83
C THR A 38 28.41 29.28 5.88
N GLU A 39 28.00 28.83 7.06
CA GLU A 39 27.02 27.75 7.20
C GLU A 39 25.75 28.18 6.45
N VAL A 40 25.54 27.58 5.29
CA VAL A 40 24.32 27.82 4.52
C VAL A 40 23.15 27.25 5.32
N LYS A 41 22.30 28.13 5.84
CA LYS A 41 21.04 27.73 6.49
C LYS A 41 20.30 26.74 5.60
N LYS A 42 20.15 25.51 6.06
CA LYS A 42 19.37 24.52 5.33
C LYS A 42 17.91 24.96 5.32
N THR A 43 17.30 25.01 4.14
CA THR A 43 15.87 25.28 3.99
C THR A 43 15.07 24.27 4.81
N PRO A 44 14.23 24.69 5.76
CA PRO A 44 13.46 23.76 6.58
C PRO A 44 12.37 23.12 5.74
N MET A 45 12.20 21.79 5.85
CA MET A 45 11.28 21.01 5.05
C MET A 45 10.44 20.08 5.93
N ILE A 46 9.17 19.94 5.56
CA ILE A 46 8.31 18.88 6.01
C ILE A 46 8.44 17.72 5.03
N THR A 47 8.58 16.50 5.54
CA THR A 47 8.62 15.27 4.76
C THR A 47 7.43 14.40 5.15
N LYS A 48 6.61 14.02 4.19
CA LYS A 48 5.52 13.07 4.37
C LYS A 48 5.97 11.66 4.07
N GLN A 49 5.71 10.75 5.02
CA GLN A 49 5.95 9.31 4.88
C GLN A 49 4.67 8.53 5.14
N ILE A 50 4.61 7.33 4.57
CA ILE A 50 3.57 6.33 4.82
C ILE A 50 4.23 4.99 5.13
N THR A 51 3.76 4.34 6.17
CA THR A 51 4.02 2.93 6.46
C THR A 51 2.87 2.10 5.89
N LYS A 52 3.16 1.00 5.22
CA LYS A 52 2.20 0.10 4.57
C LYS A 52 2.76 -1.30 4.45
N GLU A 53 1.96 -2.27 4.03
CA GLU A 53 2.50 -3.58 3.65
C GLU A 53 3.17 -3.52 2.27
N SER A 54 4.16 -4.40 2.09
CA SER A 54 4.98 -4.44 0.86
C SER A 54 4.18 -4.79 -0.40
N ASN A 55 3.04 -5.44 -0.25
CA ASN A 55 2.13 -5.90 -1.32
C ASN A 55 0.91 -4.98 -1.51
N ILE A 56 0.86 -3.83 -0.87
CA ILE A 56 -0.21 -2.83 -1.01
C ILE A 56 0.38 -1.56 -1.61
N TYR A 57 -0.35 -0.94 -2.53
CA TYR A 57 0.01 0.38 -3.05
C TYR A 57 -0.28 1.48 -2.01
N ALA A 58 0.47 2.56 -2.06
CA ALA A 58 0.18 3.72 -1.23
C ALA A 58 -1.16 4.37 -1.62
N PRO A 59 -1.89 4.93 -0.65
CA PRO A 59 -3.16 5.58 -0.91
C PRO A 59 -2.99 6.77 -1.85
N LYS A 60 -3.82 6.86 -2.87
CA LYS A 60 -3.79 7.93 -3.87
C LYS A 60 -4.58 9.15 -3.38
N THR A 61 -4.02 9.87 -2.44
CA THR A 61 -4.64 11.03 -1.80
C THR A 61 -3.63 12.17 -1.61
N THR A 62 -4.08 13.25 -1.02
CA THR A 62 -3.24 14.39 -0.65
C THR A 62 -3.16 14.50 0.87
N PHE A 63 -2.07 15.08 1.37
CA PHE A 63 -1.84 15.28 2.80
C PHE A 63 -1.67 16.76 3.06
N LYS A 64 -2.49 17.31 3.96
CA LYS A 64 -2.54 18.72 4.25
C LYS A 64 -1.84 19.04 5.57
N PHE A 65 -1.10 20.15 5.59
CA PHE A 65 -0.37 20.63 6.75
C PHE A 65 -0.80 22.03 7.15
N THR A 66 -0.58 22.33 8.42
CA THR A 66 -0.79 23.68 8.97
C THR A 66 0.40 24.11 9.82
N VAL A 67 0.64 25.41 9.85
CA VAL A 67 1.61 26.04 10.73
C VAL A 67 0.90 27.14 11.53
N ALA A 68 1.04 27.10 12.84
CA ALA A 68 0.45 28.08 13.74
C ALA A 68 1.47 28.56 14.77
N PRO A 69 1.32 29.78 15.34
CA PRO A 69 2.12 30.22 16.48
C PRO A 69 2.07 29.20 17.62
N GLY A 70 3.24 28.90 18.20
CA GLY A 70 3.34 28.04 19.37
C GLY A 70 3.02 28.76 20.69
N THR A 71 3.02 28.01 21.78
CA THR A 71 2.81 28.58 23.12
C THR A 71 4.14 29.17 23.63
N ALA A 72 4.08 30.41 24.13
CA ALA A 72 5.22 31.04 24.78
C ALA A 72 5.56 30.32 26.11
N VAL A 73 6.85 30.20 26.41
CA VAL A 73 7.39 29.69 27.66
C VAL A 73 8.28 30.74 28.29
N PRO A 74 8.01 31.20 29.51
CA PRO A 74 8.84 32.20 30.17
C PRO A 74 10.24 31.63 30.46
N ALA A 75 11.23 32.55 30.58
CA ALA A 75 12.56 32.18 31.00
C ALA A 75 12.55 31.53 32.40
N GLY A 76 13.36 30.51 32.58
CA GLY A 76 13.60 29.83 33.84
C GLY A 76 15.07 29.91 34.27
N GLU A 77 15.40 29.24 35.37
CA GLU A 77 16.74 29.29 35.96
C GLU A 77 17.86 28.77 35.01
N ASN A 78 17.51 27.82 34.12
CA ASN A 78 18.42 27.26 33.07
C ASN A 78 17.70 27.15 31.70
N GLN A 79 16.68 27.94 31.46
CA GLN A 79 15.89 27.90 30.26
C GLN A 79 15.70 29.31 29.70
N GLU A 80 16.06 29.48 28.43
CA GLU A 80 15.76 30.71 27.71
C GLU A 80 14.24 30.85 27.45
N ALA A 81 13.79 32.10 27.36
CA ALA A 81 12.42 32.36 26.98
C ALA A 81 12.13 31.88 25.55
N ILE A 82 11.01 31.19 25.40
CA ILE A 82 10.47 30.83 24.10
C ILE A 82 9.26 31.73 23.84
N TYR A 83 9.26 32.40 22.71
CA TYR A 83 8.17 33.31 22.30
C TYR A 83 7.23 32.55 21.33
N ALA A 84 5.96 32.92 21.34
CA ALA A 84 5.07 32.53 20.27
C ALA A 84 5.57 33.13 18.94
N GLY A 85 5.64 32.32 17.89
CA GLY A 85 6.08 32.80 16.59
C GLY A 85 5.16 33.92 16.06
N PRO A 86 5.69 35.02 15.49
CA PRO A 86 4.87 36.08 14.92
C PRO A 86 3.98 35.57 13.78
N ALA A 87 2.80 36.16 13.65
CA ALA A 87 1.94 35.84 12.52
C ALA A 87 2.67 36.15 11.20
N LYS A 88 2.55 35.24 10.21
CA LYS A 88 3.23 35.33 8.91
C LYS A 88 4.78 35.25 8.95
N GLY A 89 5.38 34.98 10.11
CA GLY A 89 6.81 34.79 10.22
C GLY A 89 7.26 33.46 9.59
N VAL A 90 6.40 32.43 9.65
CA VAL A 90 6.60 31.14 8.98
C VAL A 90 5.32 30.73 8.26
N THR A 91 5.47 30.34 7.00
CA THR A 91 4.37 29.83 6.16
C THR A 91 4.81 28.59 5.41
N LEU A 92 3.86 27.79 4.95
CA LEU A 92 4.13 26.69 4.02
C LEU A 92 4.26 27.24 2.60
N ASP A 93 5.16 26.67 1.81
CA ASP A 93 5.24 26.91 0.37
C ASP A 93 4.00 26.35 -0.32
N GLU A 94 3.72 25.06 -0.03
CA GLU A 94 2.47 24.39 -0.36
C GLU A 94 1.94 23.70 0.90
N ASP A 95 0.66 23.88 1.20
CA ASP A 95 0.01 23.25 2.36
C ASP A 95 -0.44 21.81 2.08
N VAL A 96 -0.27 21.34 0.84
CA VAL A 96 -0.69 20.02 0.36
C VAL A 96 0.48 19.28 -0.30
N ILE A 97 0.68 18.05 0.11
CA ILE A 97 1.59 17.08 -0.53
C ILE A 97 0.74 16.00 -1.17
N ALA A 98 0.89 15.79 -2.48
CA ALA A 98 0.23 14.70 -3.21
C ALA A 98 0.94 13.37 -3.00
N SER A 99 0.18 12.27 -2.96
CA SER A 99 0.77 10.93 -2.94
C SER A 99 1.46 10.61 -4.27
N VAL A 100 2.55 9.85 -4.19
CA VAL A 100 3.30 9.39 -5.36
C VAL A 100 2.48 8.33 -6.12
N PRO A 101 2.53 8.30 -7.48
CA PRO A 101 1.96 7.20 -8.25
C PRO A 101 2.59 5.86 -7.92
N ALA A 102 1.79 4.85 -7.90
CA ALA A 102 1.94 3.59 -7.24
C ALA A 102 2.97 2.59 -7.78
N ASP A 103 3.37 2.66 -9.03
CA ASP A 103 4.14 1.58 -9.69
C ASP A 103 5.53 1.34 -9.08
N SER A 104 6.06 2.30 -8.34
CA SER A 104 7.41 2.23 -7.75
C SER A 104 7.43 1.84 -6.27
N ASP A 105 6.27 1.68 -5.61
CA ASP A 105 6.23 1.51 -4.16
C ASP A 105 5.94 0.08 -3.68
N ILE A 106 5.60 -0.85 -4.57
CA ILE A 106 5.48 -2.27 -4.23
C ILE A 106 6.86 -2.83 -3.85
N GLY A 107 6.88 -3.62 -2.80
CA GLY A 107 8.11 -4.15 -2.19
C GLY A 107 8.65 -3.32 -1.04
N ASN A 108 8.14 -2.11 -0.82
CA ASN A 108 8.54 -1.23 0.27
C ASN A 108 7.45 -1.15 1.34
N GLU A 109 7.85 -1.24 2.61
CA GLU A 109 6.94 -1.10 3.76
C GLU A 109 6.88 0.34 4.27
N LYS A 110 7.79 1.18 3.84
CA LYS A 110 7.82 2.61 4.17
C LYS A 110 8.29 3.42 2.98
N ILE A 111 7.49 4.40 2.60
CA ILE A 111 7.78 5.26 1.46
C ILE A 111 7.76 6.74 1.88
N THR A 112 8.53 7.55 1.17
CA THR A 112 8.42 9.01 1.21
C THR A 112 7.47 9.46 0.11
N VAL A 113 6.37 10.07 0.52
CA VAL A 113 5.31 10.54 -0.39
C VAL A 113 5.72 11.85 -1.08
N GLY A 114 6.30 12.76 -0.32
CA GLY A 114 6.73 14.06 -0.82
C GLY A 114 7.23 14.98 0.29
N THR A 115 7.58 16.20 -0.11
CA THR A 115 8.08 17.23 0.80
C THR A 115 7.44 18.60 0.49
N THR A 116 7.31 19.44 1.50
CA THR A 116 7.02 20.88 1.33
C THR A 116 7.96 21.72 2.16
N LYS A 117 8.23 22.96 1.73
CA LYS A 117 9.15 23.87 2.42
C LYS A 117 8.38 24.74 3.43
N LEU A 118 9.09 25.08 4.49
CA LEU A 118 8.70 26.17 5.37
C LEU A 118 9.41 27.45 4.91
N ASN A 119 8.63 28.44 4.51
CA ASN A 119 9.12 29.76 4.16
C ASN A 119 9.23 30.62 5.42
N VAL A 120 10.44 30.97 5.81
CA VAL A 120 10.69 31.84 6.94
C VAL A 120 10.89 33.27 6.44
N ASN A 121 10.00 34.17 6.84
CA ASN A 121 10.14 35.59 6.55
C ASN A 121 11.06 36.24 7.60
N GLU A 122 12.36 36.22 7.37
CA GLU A 122 13.36 36.69 8.32
C GLU A 122 13.15 38.14 8.74
N SER A 123 12.59 38.97 7.86
CA SER A 123 12.34 40.40 8.18
C SER A 123 11.34 40.60 9.32
N VAL A 124 10.43 39.66 9.54
CA VAL A 124 9.46 39.69 10.64
C VAL A 124 10.18 39.51 11.99
N PHE A 125 11.25 38.73 12.02
CA PHE A 125 12.03 38.48 13.23
C PHE A 125 13.11 39.52 13.51
N THR A 126 13.63 40.16 12.45
CA THR A 126 14.81 41.03 12.54
C THR A 126 14.50 42.52 12.43
N LYS A 127 13.33 42.89 11.88
CA LYS A 127 12.93 44.29 11.63
C LYS A 127 11.50 44.58 12.05
N GLY A 128 10.75 43.59 12.52
CA GLY A 128 9.37 43.77 12.98
C GLY A 128 9.30 44.55 14.29
N GLU A 129 8.11 44.99 14.65
CA GLU A 129 7.82 45.78 15.86
C GLU A 129 8.20 45.02 17.16
N ASP A 130 8.11 43.67 17.10
CA ASP A 130 8.46 42.73 18.17
C ASP A 130 9.83 42.08 17.98
N ALA A 131 10.66 42.56 17.06
CA ALA A 131 11.96 42.01 16.77
C ALA A 131 12.89 42.04 18.00
N LYS A 132 13.42 40.87 18.37
CA LYS A 132 14.33 40.68 19.52
C LYS A 132 15.07 39.35 19.41
N PRO A 133 16.20 39.21 20.10
CA PRO A 133 16.84 37.91 20.20
C PRO A 133 15.98 36.93 20.98
N GLY A 134 16.06 35.63 20.63
CA GLY A 134 15.38 34.54 21.33
C GLY A 134 14.87 33.47 20.41
N ILE A 135 14.07 32.56 20.96
CA ILE A 135 13.50 31.41 20.26
C ILE A 135 12.03 31.70 19.97
N PHE A 136 11.65 31.63 18.68
CA PHE A 136 10.28 31.84 18.24
C PHE A 136 9.69 30.50 17.78
N ARG A 137 8.69 30.00 18.50
CA ARG A 137 8.10 28.69 18.31
C ARG A 137 6.85 28.71 17.49
N TYR A 138 6.77 27.77 16.56
CA TYR A 138 5.58 27.40 15.81
C TYR A 138 5.21 25.95 16.09
N VAL A 139 3.96 25.61 15.83
CA VAL A 139 3.45 24.23 15.83
C VAL A 139 3.10 23.86 14.40
N VAL A 140 3.70 22.79 13.92
CA VAL A 140 3.39 22.16 12.63
C VAL A 140 2.55 20.92 12.89
N SER A 141 1.44 20.81 12.17
CA SER A 141 0.48 19.69 12.31
C SER A 141 0.04 19.20 10.95
N GLU A 142 -0.21 17.90 10.83
CA GLU A 142 -0.96 17.33 9.72
C GLU A 142 -2.46 17.46 10.02
N VAL A 143 -3.25 17.72 8.98
CA VAL A 143 -4.71 17.70 9.06
C VAL A 143 -5.16 16.28 8.66
N ALA A 144 -6.05 15.68 9.45
CA ALA A 144 -6.58 14.33 9.16
C ALA A 144 -7.61 14.37 8.01
N ALA A 145 -7.23 14.98 6.90
CA ALA A 145 -8.05 15.14 5.71
C ALA A 145 -7.17 15.49 4.51
N ASP A 146 -7.67 15.21 3.31
CA ASP A 146 -7.08 15.63 2.05
C ASP A 146 -7.28 17.15 1.77
N LYS A 147 -6.89 17.61 0.58
CA LYS A 147 -7.09 19.00 0.14
C LYS A 147 -8.56 19.45 0.13
N ASP A 148 -9.49 18.50 -0.05
CA ASP A 148 -10.94 18.76 -0.16
C ASP A 148 -11.67 18.59 1.18
N GLY A 149 -10.95 18.24 2.24
CA GLY A 149 -11.47 18.07 3.59
C GLY A 149 -12.00 16.68 3.90
N ASN A 150 -11.69 15.66 3.09
CA ASN A 150 -12.11 14.30 3.26
C ASN A 150 -10.97 13.45 3.84
N ALA A 151 -11.26 12.61 4.83
CA ALA A 151 -10.33 11.59 5.27
C ALA A 151 -10.30 10.45 4.23
N TYR A 152 -9.09 9.98 3.88
CA TYR A 152 -8.95 8.81 3.02
C TYR A 152 -9.15 7.55 3.85
N GLU A 153 -10.02 6.66 3.38
CA GLU A 153 -10.32 5.41 4.07
C GLU A 153 -9.06 4.54 4.20
N GLY A 154 -8.91 3.88 5.34
CA GLY A 154 -7.75 3.03 5.63
C GLY A 154 -6.49 3.79 6.03
N VAL A 155 -6.42 5.12 5.94
CA VAL A 155 -5.27 5.89 6.43
C VAL A 155 -5.45 6.25 7.90
N ALA A 156 -4.57 5.74 8.75
CA ALA A 156 -4.43 6.24 10.12
C ALA A 156 -3.55 7.49 10.10
N TYR A 157 -4.19 8.66 10.12
CA TYR A 157 -3.51 9.95 10.15
C TYR A 157 -2.79 10.15 11.48
N THR A 158 -1.55 10.64 11.41
CA THR A 158 -0.83 10.97 12.62
C THR A 158 -1.45 12.15 13.36
N THR A 159 -1.56 12.05 14.67
CA THR A 159 -1.91 13.17 15.56
C THR A 159 -0.67 13.86 16.11
N GLU A 160 0.51 13.43 15.70
CA GLU A 160 1.77 14.00 16.11
C GLU A 160 1.86 15.47 15.66
N GLN A 161 2.33 16.30 16.56
CA GLN A 161 2.64 17.70 16.29
C GLN A 161 4.12 17.93 16.52
N LYS A 162 4.71 18.77 15.69
CA LYS A 162 6.11 19.16 15.85
C LYS A 162 6.23 20.63 16.16
N TYR A 163 7.16 20.95 17.06
CA TYR A 163 7.64 22.33 17.19
C TYR A 163 8.61 22.63 16.04
N PHE A 164 8.47 23.82 15.51
CA PHE A 164 9.44 24.43 14.63
C PHE A 164 9.91 25.72 15.27
N ASP A 165 11.15 25.76 15.73
CA ASP A 165 11.75 26.86 16.45
C ASP A 165 12.67 27.63 15.52
N VAL A 166 12.50 28.95 15.46
CA VAL A 166 13.33 29.92 14.76
C VAL A 166 14.20 30.61 15.80
N TYR A 167 15.51 30.51 15.66
CA TYR A 167 16.49 31.10 16.55
C TYR A 167 16.94 32.45 15.99
N VAL A 168 16.77 33.51 16.78
CA VAL A 168 17.19 34.86 16.43
C VAL A 168 18.29 35.26 17.38
N THR A 169 19.42 35.69 16.84
CA THR A 169 20.59 36.15 17.60
C THR A 169 20.87 37.63 17.27
N SER A 170 21.69 38.25 18.10
CA SER A 170 22.22 39.60 17.87
C SER A 170 23.70 39.48 17.59
N ASP A 171 24.19 40.17 16.55
CA ASP A 171 25.63 40.34 16.30
C ASP A 171 26.24 41.36 17.27
N ASP A 172 27.57 41.59 17.14
CA ASP A 172 28.33 42.49 18.00
C ASP A 172 27.88 43.96 17.85
N ASP A 173 27.27 44.32 16.73
CA ASP A 173 26.76 45.66 16.44
C ASP A 173 25.31 45.83 16.88
N GLY A 174 24.68 44.79 17.41
CA GLY A 174 23.27 44.77 17.85
C GLY A 174 22.26 44.49 16.74
N ASN A 175 22.69 44.14 15.54
CA ASN A 175 21.77 43.74 14.47
C ASN A 175 21.24 42.36 14.73
N LEU A 176 19.96 42.15 14.44
CA LEU A 176 19.32 40.86 14.60
C LEU A 176 19.45 40.02 13.31
N GLU A 177 19.72 38.74 13.48
CA GLU A 177 19.75 37.77 12.41
C GLU A 177 19.04 36.47 12.84
N VAL A 178 18.43 35.77 11.87
CA VAL A 178 17.94 34.43 12.08
C VAL A 178 19.14 33.47 11.93
N SER A 179 19.60 32.88 13.02
CA SER A 179 20.81 32.06 13.04
C SER A 179 20.54 30.61 12.66
N SER A 180 19.40 30.02 13.05
CA SER A 180 19.11 28.61 12.76
C SER A 180 17.62 28.28 12.90
N TYR A 181 17.28 27.07 12.45
CA TYR A 181 15.96 26.45 12.59
C TYR A 181 16.07 25.08 13.22
N LEU A 182 15.06 24.70 14.00
CA LEU A 182 15.02 23.40 14.65
C LEU A 182 13.62 22.81 14.63
N PHE A 183 13.50 21.54 14.23
CA PHE A 183 12.33 20.73 14.53
C PHE A 183 12.53 19.93 15.82
N ALA A 184 11.48 19.84 16.65
CA ALA A 184 11.44 18.96 17.82
C ALA A 184 10.03 18.38 17.96
N ASP A 185 9.93 17.20 18.56
CA ASP A 185 8.64 16.60 18.85
C ASP A 185 7.93 17.39 19.96
N LYS A 186 6.67 17.75 19.75
CA LYS A 186 5.91 18.54 20.74
C LYS A 186 5.77 17.80 22.08
N ASN A 187 5.61 16.47 22.05
CA ASN A 187 5.45 15.63 23.23
C ASN A 187 6.79 15.28 23.90
N ASN A 188 7.90 15.43 23.20
CA ASN A 188 9.25 15.24 23.69
C ASN A 188 10.19 16.27 23.08
N PRO A 189 10.19 17.54 23.57
CA PRO A 189 10.96 18.63 22.98
C PRO A 189 12.48 18.43 23.01
N GLU A 190 12.98 17.52 23.83
CA GLU A 190 14.39 17.12 23.84
C GLU A 190 14.75 16.26 22.61
N SER A 191 13.76 15.60 21.99
CA SER A 191 13.93 14.85 20.76
C SER A 191 13.98 15.80 19.58
N LYS A 192 15.19 16.20 19.24
CA LYS A 192 15.50 17.01 18.05
C LYS A 192 15.48 16.11 16.82
N GLY A 193 14.66 16.44 15.83
CA GLY A 193 14.48 15.63 14.63
C GLY A 193 14.19 16.48 13.40
N GLY A 194 13.88 15.80 12.29
CA GLY A 194 13.39 16.44 11.08
C GLY A 194 11.88 16.69 11.12
N GLY A 195 11.40 17.47 10.18
CA GLY A 195 9.96 17.71 9.95
C GLY A 195 9.26 16.50 9.31
N VAL A 196 9.49 15.27 9.82
CA VAL A 196 8.92 14.05 9.24
C VAL A 196 7.60 13.70 9.92
N PHE A 197 6.56 13.50 9.11
CA PHE A 197 5.23 13.05 9.52
C PHE A 197 4.93 11.71 8.85
N THR A 198 4.58 10.69 9.63
CA THR A 198 4.32 9.36 9.14
C THR A 198 2.88 8.94 9.43
N ASN A 199 2.13 8.57 8.39
CA ASN A 199 0.83 7.92 8.54
C ASN A 199 0.97 6.42 8.35
N ASP A 200 0.03 5.67 8.90
CA ASP A 200 -0.03 4.23 8.74
C ASP A 200 -1.18 3.85 7.78
N TYR A 201 -0.85 3.02 6.81
CA TYR A 201 -1.77 2.43 5.85
C TYR A 201 -1.53 0.92 5.80
N SER A 202 -1.41 0.30 6.97
CA SER A 202 -1.20 -1.14 7.13
C SER A 202 -2.41 -1.80 7.79
N SER A 203 -2.53 -3.11 7.63
CA SER A 203 -3.59 -3.91 8.24
C SER A 203 -3.60 -3.87 9.77
N GLN A 204 -2.54 -3.37 10.41
CA GLN A 204 -2.49 -3.22 11.87
C GLN A 204 -3.41 -2.10 12.38
N HIS A 205 -3.68 -1.09 11.57
CA HIS A 205 -4.47 0.09 11.93
C HIS A 205 -5.71 0.28 11.08
N ASN A 206 -5.89 -0.54 10.04
CA ASN A 206 -7.05 -0.47 9.18
C ASN A 206 -7.59 -1.87 8.88
N THR A 207 -8.75 -1.91 8.27
CA THR A 207 -9.50 -3.13 7.97
C THR A 207 -9.24 -3.63 6.55
N LEU A 208 -8.07 -3.34 5.95
CA LEU A 208 -7.73 -3.83 4.63
C LEU A 208 -7.79 -5.35 4.57
N LYS A 209 -8.42 -5.86 3.52
CA LYS A 209 -8.67 -7.29 3.30
C LYS A 209 -8.11 -7.71 1.95
N ASP A 210 -7.88 -9.00 1.83
CA ASP A 210 -7.46 -9.60 0.58
C ASP A 210 -8.62 -10.36 -0.06
N LEU A 211 -8.68 -10.32 -1.39
CA LEU A 211 -9.61 -11.11 -2.19
C LEU A 211 -8.82 -12.20 -2.92
N THR A 212 -9.15 -13.46 -2.68
CA THR A 212 -8.58 -14.60 -3.41
C THR A 212 -9.62 -15.23 -4.31
N VAL A 213 -9.30 -15.35 -5.59
CA VAL A 213 -10.10 -16.07 -6.58
C VAL A 213 -9.38 -17.36 -6.92
N LYS A 214 -10.01 -18.52 -6.64
CA LYS A 214 -9.49 -19.86 -6.93
C LYS A 214 -10.27 -20.53 -8.03
N LYS A 215 -9.59 -21.17 -8.96
CA LYS A 215 -10.18 -22.03 -9.97
C LYS A 215 -10.03 -23.50 -9.60
N GLU A 216 -11.13 -24.27 -9.69
CA GLU A 216 -11.12 -25.72 -9.60
C GLU A 216 -11.82 -26.33 -10.83
N VAL A 217 -11.28 -27.46 -11.31
CA VAL A 217 -11.87 -28.24 -12.40
C VAL A 217 -12.11 -29.66 -11.92
N THR A 218 -13.34 -30.11 -12.00
CA THR A 218 -13.77 -31.44 -11.56
C THR A 218 -14.36 -32.26 -12.71
N GLY A 219 -14.74 -33.49 -12.41
CA GLY A 219 -15.32 -34.42 -13.38
C GLY A 219 -14.29 -35.19 -14.19
N ASN A 220 -14.76 -36.33 -14.75
CA ASN A 220 -13.91 -37.27 -15.47
C ASN A 220 -13.49 -36.81 -16.88
N GLN A 221 -14.09 -35.71 -17.37
CA GLN A 221 -13.76 -35.06 -18.64
C GLN A 221 -13.32 -33.60 -18.46
N GLY A 222 -13.12 -33.15 -17.23
CA GLY A 222 -12.61 -31.82 -16.93
C GLY A 222 -11.18 -31.66 -17.42
N ASN A 223 -10.91 -30.66 -18.27
CA ASN A 223 -9.56 -30.34 -18.74
C ASN A 223 -8.86 -29.41 -17.74
N ARG A 224 -7.98 -29.95 -16.90
CA ARG A 224 -7.24 -29.22 -15.87
C ARG A 224 -6.18 -28.28 -16.45
N ASN A 225 -5.79 -28.46 -17.71
CA ASN A 225 -4.81 -27.60 -18.38
C ASN A 225 -5.46 -26.44 -19.18
N LYS A 226 -6.80 -26.37 -19.18
CA LYS A 226 -7.53 -25.31 -19.88
C LYS A 226 -7.43 -23.99 -19.10
N ASP A 227 -7.20 -22.91 -19.85
CA ASP A 227 -7.29 -21.54 -19.32
C ASP A 227 -8.77 -21.12 -19.23
N PHE A 228 -9.19 -20.75 -18.04
CA PHE A 228 -10.51 -20.18 -17.78
C PHE A 228 -10.38 -18.67 -17.59
N LYS A 229 -11.16 -17.89 -18.32
CA LYS A 229 -11.11 -16.43 -18.30
C LYS A 229 -11.99 -15.87 -17.18
N PHE A 230 -11.40 -14.99 -16.39
CA PHE A 230 -12.09 -14.24 -15.37
C PHE A 230 -11.98 -12.76 -15.67
N THR A 231 -13.05 -12.01 -15.44
CA THR A 231 -13.06 -10.56 -15.41
C THR A 231 -13.24 -10.15 -13.96
N ILE A 232 -12.30 -9.39 -13.44
CA ILE A 232 -12.30 -8.88 -12.06
C ILE A 232 -12.40 -7.36 -12.15
N LYS A 233 -13.28 -6.79 -11.34
CA LYS A 233 -13.42 -5.34 -11.14
C LYS A 233 -13.48 -5.08 -9.63
N VAL A 234 -12.77 -4.06 -9.17
CA VAL A 234 -12.88 -3.53 -7.81
C VAL A 234 -13.27 -2.06 -7.92
N ASP A 235 -14.30 -1.67 -7.20
CA ASP A 235 -14.79 -0.30 -7.11
C ASP A 235 -14.48 0.23 -5.70
N GLY A 236 -13.40 0.94 -5.56
CA GLY A 236 -12.94 1.63 -4.35
C GLY A 236 -12.73 3.12 -4.60
N ALA A 237 -11.83 3.75 -3.88
CA ALA A 237 -11.55 5.17 -4.03
C ALA A 237 -11.05 5.50 -5.45
N ALA A 238 -11.33 6.71 -5.92
CA ALA A 238 -10.98 7.14 -7.27
C ALA A 238 -9.47 7.05 -7.54
N GLY A 239 -9.09 6.22 -8.53
CA GLY A 239 -7.72 6.00 -8.93
C GLY A 239 -6.90 5.14 -7.97
N GLU A 240 -7.53 4.48 -7.01
CA GLU A 240 -6.92 3.47 -6.16
C GLU A 240 -6.42 2.29 -6.99
N GLN A 241 -5.36 1.65 -6.53
CA GLN A 241 -4.72 0.55 -7.24
C GLN A 241 -4.57 -0.65 -6.30
N TYR A 242 -4.77 -1.83 -6.86
CA TYR A 242 -4.68 -3.09 -6.13
C TYR A 242 -3.63 -3.99 -6.79
N TYR A 243 -2.71 -4.49 -5.98
CA TYR A 243 -1.68 -5.42 -6.44
C TYR A 243 -2.26 -6.82 -6.57
N VAL A 244 -1.95 -7.51 -7.66
CA VAL A 244 -2.47 -8.86 -7.93
C VAL A 244 -1.33 -9.81 -8.20
N THR A 245 -1.30 -10.92 -7.46
CA THR A 245 -0.35 -12.01 -7.66
C THR A 245 -1.05 -13.30 -8.09
N PHE A 246 -0.29 -14.22 -8.67
CA PHE A 246 -0.78 -15.50 -9.16
C PHE A 246 0.03 -16.65 -8.55
N SER A 247 -0.65 -17.77 -8.21
CA SER A 247 0.00 -18.94 -7.61
C SER A 247 0.88 -19.72 -8.57
N ASP A 248 0.69 -19.57 -9.88
CA ASP A 248 1.44 -20.26 -10.93
C ASP A 248 2.77 -19.57 -11.31
N GLY A 249 3.11 -18.46 -10.64
CA GLY A 249 4.31 -17.67 -10.91
C GLY A 249 4.22 -16.75 -12.12
N LYS A 250 3.04 -16.54 -12.69
CA LYS A 250 2.80 -15.46 -13.66
C LYS A 250 3.22 -14.12 -13.08
N ALA A 251 3.66 -13.21 -13.95
CA ALA A 251 4.00 -11.85 -13.54
C ALA A 251 2.81 -11.19 -12.83
N PRO A 252 3.04 -10.53 -11.70
CA PRO A 252 2.02 -9.74 -11.01
C PRO A 252 1.43 -8.67 -11.92
N THR A 253 0.25 -8.20 -11.59
CA THR A 253 -0.44 -7.14 -12.33
C THR A 253 -1.12 -6.17 -11.39
N THR A 254 -1.61 -5.05 -11.91
CA THR A 254 -2.34 -4.03 -11.16
C THR A 254 -3.78 -3.98 -11.65
N LEU A 255 -4.73 -3.91 -10.70
CA LEU A 255 -6.10 -3.46 -10.95
C LEU A 255 -6.18 -1.97 -10.59
N VAL A 256 -6.96 -1.23 -11.34
CA VAL A 256 -7.30 0.17 -11.02
C VAL A 256 -8.78 0.22 -10.65
N SER A 257 -9.10 0.95 -9.60
CA SER A 257 -10.48 1.13 -9.14
C SER A 257 -11.41 1.56 -10.27
N GLY A 258 -12.54 0.90 -10.39
CA GLY A 258 -13.54 1.14 -11.44
C GLY A 258 -13.24 0.48 -12.78
N GLU A 259 -12.03 -0.06 -13.01
CA GLU A 259 -11.64 -0.70 -14.26
C GLU A 259 -11.74 -2.23 -14.18
N ALA A 260 -12.34 -2.84 -15.20
CA ALA A 260 -12.41 -4.28 -15.31
C ALA A 260 -11.13 -4.86 -15.94
N LYS A 261 -10.58 -5.91 -15.35
CA LYS A 261 -9.40 -6.60 -15.88
C LYS A 261 -9.65 -8.08 -16.10
N THR A 262 -9.23 -8.57 -17.26
CA THR A 262 -9.31 -10.00 -17.59
C THR A 262 -8.02 -10.70 -17.21
N ILE A 263 -8.17 -11.82 -16.49
CA ILE A 263 -7.10 -12.76 -16.12
C ILE A 263 -7.46 -14.17 -16.56
N THR A 264 -6.52 -15.10 -16.54
CA THR A 264 -6.76 -16.53 -16.77
C THR A 264 -6.25 -17.36 -15.61
N LEU A 265 -7.02 -18.36 -15.20
CA LEU A 265 -6.63 -19.34 -14.19
C LEU A 265 -6.89 -20.75 -14.73
N LYS A 266 -6.01 -21.70 -14.41
CA LYS A 266 -6.18 -23.13 -14.62
C LYS A 266 -6.65 -23.83 -13.34
N ASP A 267 -6.84 -25.12 -13.41
CA ASP A 267 -7.16 -25.94 -12.23
C ASP A 267 -6.17 -25.71 -11.09
N ASN A 268 -6.69 -25.48 -9.89
CA ASN A 268 -5.97 -25.16 -8.65
C ASN A 268 -5.12 -23.86 -8.65
N GLU A 269 -5.18 -23.05 -9.69
CA GLU A 269 -4.54 -21.73 -9.68
C GLU A 269 -5.40 -20.70 -8.93
N THR A 270 -4.71 -19.74 -8.32
CA THR A 270 -5.32 -18.62 -7.62
C THR A 270 -4.80 -17.27 -8.13
N ALA A 271 -5.67 -16.26 -8.07
CA ALA A 271 -5.29 -14.86 -8.14
C ALA A 271 -5.61 -14.23 -6.79
N LYS A 272 -4.64 -13.52 -6.20
CA LYS A 272 -4.80 -12.83 -4.93
C LYS A 272 -4.68 -11.33 -5.15
N ILE A 273 -5.71 -10.59 -4.78
CA ILE A 273 -5.84 -9.13 -4.86
C ILE A 273 -5.69 -8.59 -3.44
N PHE A 274 -4.76 -7.64 -3.26
CA PHE A 274 -4.39 -7.14 -1.94
C PHE A 274 -4.97 -5.76 -1.67
N GLY A 275 -5.35 -5.51 -0.43
CA GLY A 275 -5.54 -4.19 0.12
C GLY A 275 -6.91 -3.56 -0.14
N LEU A 276 -7.98 -4.35 -0.25
CA LEU A 276 -9.34 -3.82 -0.35
C LEU A 276 -9.75 -3.19 0.99
N SER A 277 -10.29 -1.98 0.95
CA SER A 277 -10.87 -1.31 2.10
C SER A 277 -12.27 -1.83 2.44
N GLU A 278 -12.83 -1.40 3.57
CA GLU A 278 -14.16 -1.85 4.02
C GLU A 278 -15.29 -1.45 3.08
N THR A 279 -15.15 -0.35 2.37
CA THR A 279 -16.17 0.15 1.45
C THR A 279 -15.99 -0.31 0.02
N ASP A 280 -14.87 -0.98 -0.30
CA ASP A 280 -14.62 -1.47 -1.64
C ASP A 280 -15.62 -2.55 -2.05
N GLU A 281 -16.17 -2.41 -3.24
CA GLU A 281 -17.01 -3.40 -3.88
C GLU A 281 -16.20 -4.15 -4.94
N TYR A 282 -16.40 -5.47 -5.04
CA TYR A 282 -15.75 -6.23 -6.09
C TYR A 282 -16.74 -7.09 -6.87
N THR A 283 -16.42 -7.30 -8.14
CA THR A 283 -17.14 -8.21 -9.03
C THR A 283 -16.16 -9.16 -9.67
N VAL A 284 -16.42 -10.46 -9.55
CA VAL A 284 -15.68 -11.53 -10.23
C VAL A 284 -16.62 -12.25 -11.16
N THR A 285 -16.29 -12.31 -12.45
CA THR A 285 -17.09 -12.99 -13.48
C THR A 285 -16.22 -13.99 -14.22
N GLU A 286 -16.63 -15.24 -14.29
CA GLU A 286 -16.04 -16.21 -15.21
C GLU A 286 -16.78 -16.20 -16.56
N ALA A 287 -16.06 -16.34 -17.67
CA ALA A 287 -16.67 -16.56 -18.97
C ALA A 287 -17.46 -17.89 -18.98
N SER A 288 -18.59 -17.94 -19.67
CA SER A 288 -19.37 -19.17 -19.77
C SER A 288 -18.60 -20.25 -20.54
N TYR A 289 -18.60 -21.47 -20.00
CA TYR A 289 -18.08 -22.70 -20.63
C TYR A 289 -19.18 -23.78 -20.75
N ALA A 290 -20.45 -23.36 -20.71
CA ALA A 290 -21.59 -24.27 -20.85
C ALA A 290 -21.59 -25.00 -22.20
N ASP A 291 -21.22 -24.29 -23.28
CA ASP A 291 -21.12 -24.87 -24.63
C ASP A 291 -19.98 -25.92 -24.73
N ASP A 292 -18.99 -25.81 -23.88
CA ASP A 292 -17.92 -26.81 -23.73
C ASP A 292 -18.35 -27.99 -22.82
N GLY A 293 -19.56 -27.98 -22.31
CA GLY A 293 -20.15 -29.02 -21.46
C GLY A 293 -19.78 -28.92 -19.99
N TYR A 294 -19.33 -27.77 -19.52
CA TYR A 294 -19.08 -27.54 -18.09
C TYR A 294 -20.33 -27.03 -17.36
N THR A 295 -20.47 -27.46 -16.11
CA THR A 295 -21.39 -26.88 -15.14
C THR A 295 -20.57 -26.12 -14.12
N THR A 296 -20.85 -24.82 -13.96
CA THR A 296 -20.12 -23.96 -13.01
C THR A 296 -20.87 -23.88 -11.69
N THR A 297 -20.14 -23.99 -10.58
CA THR A 297 -20.59 -23.68 -9.22
C THR A 297 -19.61 -22.71 -8.55
N ILE A 298 -20.12 -21.91 -7.62
CA ILE A 298 -19.34 -20.94 -6.90
C ILE A 298 -19.59 -21.14 -5.42
N ASP A 299 -18.54 -21.36 -4.65
CA ASP A 299 -18.62 -21.62 -3.21
C ASP A 299 -19.73 -22.64 -2.86
N ASN A 300 -19.81 -23.71 -3.66
CA ASN A 300 -20.83 -24.76 -3.60
C ASN A 300 -22.26 -24.33 -3.96
N VAL A 301 -22.49 -23.11 -4.45
CA VAL A 301 -23.77 -22.68 -4.98
C VAL A 301 -23.80 -22.89 -6.49
N LYS A 302 -24.74 -23.69 -6.99
CA LYS A 302 -24.92 -23.91 -8.42
C LYS A 302 -25.38 -22.62 -9.07
N THR A 303 -24.58 -22.10 -10.00
CA THR A 303 -24.95 -20.90 -10.79
C THR A 303 -25.83 -21.29 -11.97
N SER A 304 -26.69 -20.35 -12.40
CA SER A 304 -27.42 -20.49 -13.66
C SER A 304 -26.42 -20.52 -14.82
N THR A 305 -26.61 -21.47 -15.74
CA THR A 305 -25.72 -21.75 -16.89
C THR A 305 -25.58 -20.61 -17.90
N THR A 306 -26.21 -19.46 -17.69
CA THR A 306 -26.32 -18.42 -18.73
C THR A 306 -25.36 -17.24 -18.58
N ALA A 307 -24.70 -17.06 -17.47
CA ALA A 307 -23.54 -16.17 -17.26
C ALA A 307 -23.13 -16.32 -15.80
N GLY A 308 -21.96 -16.86 -15.54
CA GLY A 308 -21.39 -16.86 -14.20
C GLY A 308 -20.95 -15.45 -13.80
N THR A 309 -21.91 -14.55 -13.60
CA THR A 309 -21.63 -13.27 -12.95
C THR A 309 -21.70 -13.51 -11.47
N ILE A 310 -20.55 -13.47 -10.83
CA ILE A 310 -20.46 -13.47 -9.39
C ILE A 310 -20.38 -12.00 -8.99
N ALA A 311 -21.53 -11.36 -8.86
CA ALA A 311 -21.60 -10.16 -8.06
C ALA A 311 -21.58 -10.62 -6.60
N THR A 312 -20.43 -10.65 -6.00
CA THR A 312 -20.32 -10.73 -4.57
C THR A 312 -20.38 -9.30 -4.09
N GLY A 313 -21.45 -8.93 -3.43
CA GLY A 313 -21.59 -7.59 -2.87
C GLY A 313 -20.39 -7.21 -2.03
N ALA A 314 -20.26 -5.91 -1.75
CA ALA A 314 -19.21 -5.23 -1.03
C ALA A 314 -18.37 -6.16 -0.16
N GLY A 315 -17.06 -6.15 -0.35
CA GLY A 315 -16.10 -6.80 0.55
C GLY A 315 -16.12 -6.10 1.88
N THR A 316 -17.29 -6.00 2.49
CA THR A 316 -17.49 -5.18 3.64
C THR A 316 -17.45 -5.98 4.92
N THR A 317 -17.05 -5.30 5.87
CA THR A 317 -17.19 -5.25 7.34
C THR A 317 -17.94 -6.36 8.05
N ALA A 318 -18.94 -6.99 7.45
CA ALA A 318 -19.76 -7.98 8.16
C ALA A 318 -19.00 -9.26 8.53
N ASP A 319 -17.95 -9.58 7.78
CA ASP A 319 -17.13 -10.76 8.02
C ASP A 319 -15.65 -10.38 8.07
N ASN A 320 -15.18 -9.88 9.15
CA ASN A 320 -13.83 -9.41 9.50
C ASN A 320 -12.63 -10.26 8.97
N GLY A 321 -12.64 -10.72 7.73
CA GLY A 321 -11.63 -11.59 7.17
C GLY A 321 -11.44 -11.44 5.66
N ASP A 322 -10.35 -11.99 5.16
CA ASP A 322 -10.10 -12.13 3.74
C ASP A 322 -11.24 -12.84 3.03
N LYS A 323 -11.52 -12.44 1.80
CA LYS A 323 -12.54 -13.08 0.98
C LYS A 323 -11.92 -14.12 0.06
N ASN A 324 -12.50 -15.31 0.05
CA ASN A 324 -12.09 -16.41 -0.81
C ASN A 324 -13.27 -16.84 -1.68
N ILE A 325 -13.08 -16.79 -2.99
CA ILE A 325 -14.06 -17.22 -3.99
C ILE A 325 -13.49 -18.43 -4.71
N THR A 326 -14.17 -19.58 -4.61
CA THR A 326 -13.81 -20.79 -5.37
C THR A 326 -14.81 -20.99 -6.49
N VAL A 327 -14.31 -21.01 -7.73
CA VAL A 327 -15.12 -21.28 -8.94
C VAL A 327 -14.77 -22.67 -9.44
N VAL A 328 -15.76 -23.57 -9.40
CA VAL A 328 -15.62 -24.96 -9.80
C VAL A 328 -16.32 -25.19 -11.13
N ASN A 329 -15.60 -25.67 -12.13
CA ASN A 329 -16.17 -26.15 -13.39
C ASN A 329 -16.13 -27.67 -13.44
N ASP A 330 -17.32 -28.28 -13.33
CA ASP A 330 -17.47 -29.74 -13.45
C ASP A 330 -17.82 -30.15 -14.88
N LYS A 331 -17.11 -31.12 -15.40
CA LYS A 331 -17.45 -31.81 -16.65
C LYS A 331 -17.43 -33.30 -16.44
N THR A 332 -18.58 -33.84 -16.07
CA THR A 332 -18.78 -35.28 -15.86
C THR A 332 -19.67 -35.82 -16.94
N THR A 333 -19.20 -36.83 -17.65
CA THR A 333 -20.05 -37.64 -18.52
C THR A 333 -20.19 -39.02 -17.92
N ASN A 334 -21.41 -39.48 -17.83
CA ASN A 334 -21.67 -40.89 -17.55
C ASN A 334 -21.26 -41.69 -18.79
N SER A 335 -20.36 -42.67 -18.64
CA SER A 335 -20.10 -43.61 -19.72
C SER A 335 -21.43 -44.18 -20.18
N PRO A 336 -21.76 -44.08 -21.46
CA PRO A 336 -22.97 -44.74 -21.94
C PRO A 336 -22.85 -46.21 -21.67
N THR A 337 -23.52 -46.70 -20.65
CA THR A 337 -23.65 -48.16 -20.37
C THR A 337 -24.22 -48.92 -21.58
N GLY A 338 -24.72 -48.17 -22.60
CA GLY A 338 -25.24 -48.70 -23.83
C GLY A 338 -24.24 -49.30 -24.83
N ILE A 339 -22.95 -49.01 -24.72
CA ILE A 339 -21.95 -49.55 -25.65
C ILE A 339 -21.86 -51.08 -25.47
N PHE A 340 -21.95 -51.60 -24.26
CA PHE A 340 -22.04 -53.03 -24.02
C PHE A 340 -23.30 -53.69 -24.54
N LEU A 341 -24.43 -52.99 -24.51
CA LEU A 341 -25.68 -53.49 -25.06
C LEU A 341 -25.66 -53.59 -26.60
N HIS A 342 -24.97 -52.74 -27.30
CA HIS A 342 -24.82 -52.83 -28.76
C HIS A 342 -23.81 -53.93 -29.19
N ILE A 343 -22.83 -54.26 -28.37
CA ILE A 343 -21.85 -55.31 -28.69
C ILE A 343 -22.33 -56.68 -28.23
N ALA A 344 -23.17 -56.75 -27.19
CA ALA A 344 -23.71 -58.01 -26.65
C ALA A 344 -24.33 -58.96 -27.72
N PRO A 345 -25.16 -58.52 -28.66
CA PRO A 345 -25.70 -59.39 -29.70
C PRO A 345 -24.60 -59.92 -30.64
N TYR A 346 -23.57 -59.12 -30.92
CA TYR A 346 -22.44 -59.59 -31.78
C TYR A 346 -21.54 -60.59 -31.07
N ILE A 347 -21.27 -60.42 -29.77
CA ILE A 347 -20.53 -61.40 -28.96
C ILE A 347 -21.33 -62.72 -28.89
N ALA A 348 -22.63 -62.66 -28.70
CA ALA A 348 -23.49 -63.85 -28.69
C ALA A 348 -23.49 -64.57 -30.05
N LEU A 349 -23.55 -63.83 -31.18
CA LEU A 349 -23.43 -64.38 -32.52
C LEU A 349 -22.10 -65.06 -32.79
N ILE A 350 -20.98 -64.41 -32.39
CA ILE A 350 -19.64 -64.98 -32.54
C ILE A 350 -19.53 -66.26 -31.68
N GLY A 351 -20.02 -66.20 -30.46
CA GLY A 351 -20.04 -67.43 -29.56
C GLY A 351 -20.85 -68.52 -30.14
N ALA A 352 -22.00 -68.28 -30.71
CA ALA A 352 -22.86 -69.29 -31.39
C ALA A 352 -22.16 -69.83 -32.63
N ALA A 353 -21.49 -69.00 -33.43
CA ALA A 353 -20.73 -69.47 -34.61
C ALA A 353 -19.56 -70.40 -34.23
N ILE A 354 -18.82 -70.06 -33.19
CA ILE A 354 -17.73 -70.89 -32.66
C ILE A 354 -18.27 -72.23 -32.15
N ALA A 355 -19.35 -72.23 -31.37
CA ALA A 355 -19.96 -73.40 -30.85
C ALA A 355 -20.48 -74.33 -31.97
N SER A 356 -21.13 -73.76 -32.99
CA SER A 356 -21.62 -74.49 -34.17
C SER A 356 -20.47 -75.05 -34.96
N SER A 357 -19.38 -74.35 -35.13
CA SER A 357 -18.19 -74.85 -35.81
C SER A 357 -17.56 -76.04 -35.06
N LEU A 358 -17.44 -75.95 -33.74
CA LEU A 358 -16.90 -77.03 -32.90
C LEU A 358 -17.80 -78.32 -32.94
N LEU A 359 -19.12 -78.14 -32.94
CA LEU A 359 -20.07 -79.24 -33.08
C LEU A 359 -20.00 -79.86 -34.47
N PHE A 360 -19.82 -79.08 -35.52
CA PHE A 360 -19.67 -79.57 -36.88
C PHE A 360 -18.37 -80.42 -37.03
N PHE A 361 -17.25 -79.91 -36.52
CA PHE A 361 -15.99 -80.66 -36.58
C PHE A 361 -16.01 -81.89 -35.68
N ARG A 362 -16.72 -81.86 -34.56
CA ARG A 362 -16.90 -83.05 -33.71
C ARG A 362 -17.74 -84.14 -34.38
N ARG A 363 -18.81 -83.74 -35.09
CA ARG A 363 -19.66 -84.69 -35.88
C ARG A 363 -18.86 -85.27 -37.06
N LYS A 364 -18.03 -84.50 -37.72
CA LYS A 364 -17.19 -84.95 -38.80
C LYS A 364 -16.18 -85.99 -38.31
N ARG A 365 -15.53 -85.80 -37.18
CA ARG A 365 -14.59 -86.79 -36.55
C ARG A 365 -15.27 -88.08 -36.18
N VAL A 366 -16.49 -88.02 -35.68
CA VAL A 366 -17.26 -89.25 -35.35
C VAL A 366 -17.60 -90.08 -36.61
N LYS A 367 -17.98 -89.39 -37.71
CA LYS A 367 -18.26 -90.07 -38.97
C LYS A 367 -17.04 -90.71 -39.62
N ASP A 368 -15.88 -90.15 -39.49
CA ASP A 368 -14.62 -90.65 -40.04
C ASP A 368 -14.07 -91.80 -39.20
N MET A 369 -14.57 -92.12 -38.01
CA MET A 369 -14.22 -93.28 -37.17
C MET A 369 -15.14 -94.50 -37.33
N ASP A 370 -16.28 -94.36 -38.05
CA ASP A 370 -17.20 -95.44 -38.31
C ASP A 370 -16.98 -96.10 -39.71
N ILE A 371 -15.86 -95.78 -40.38
CA ILE A 371 -15.54 -96.29 -41.73
C ILE A 371 -14.16 -97.03 -41.72
N ASP A 372 -13.86 -97.85 -40.69
CA ASP A 372 -12.81 -98.81 -40.73
C ASP A 372 -13.31 -100.16 -40.16
#